data_b06e7c606f37e61022a0203c67e8fe94
#
_entry.id   b06e7c606f37e61022a0203c67e8fe94
#
_cell.length_a   1.000
_cell.length_b   1.000
_cell.length_c   1.000
_cell.angle_alpha   90.00
_cell.angle_beta   90.00
_cell.angle_gamma   90.00
#
_symmetry.space_group_name_H-M   'P 1'
#
loop_
_entity.id
_entity.type
_entity.pdbx_description
1 polymer ?
#
loop_
_entity_poly.entity_id
_entity_poly.type
_entity_poly.pdbx_seq_one_letter_code
_entity_poly.pdbx_strand_id
1 'polypeptide(L)'
;MNVLLAAVKAYELRNKNKAELLKTLDEQKQELASLRVQKVAGGSASKLHQIGLARKNIARTLTVINQTQREQLRLFYQKKKYIPLDLRVKKTRAMRRALTPFERSLKTQKEQKKLNHFPLRKYAVKA
;
A
#
# COMPACT_ATOMS: atom_id res chain seq x y z
N MET A 1 -0.42 -29.32 -22.57
CA MET A 1 0.59 -28.89 -21.58
C MET A 1 -0.13 -28.10 -20.50
N ASN A 2 -0.20 -28.62 -19.27
CA ASN A 2 -0.76 -27.88 -18.13
C ASN A 2 0.26 -26.82 -17.74
N VAL A 3 0.07 -25.59 -18.22
CA VAL A 3 0.85 -24.46 -17.76
C VAL A 3 0.40 -24.20 -16.31
N LEU A 4 1.28 -24.50 -15.37
CA LEU A 4 1.07 -24.14 -13.97
C LEU A 4 0.99 -22.61 -13.89
N LEU A 5 -0.08 -22.12 -13.29
CA LEU A 5 -0.24 -20.70 -13.06
C LEU A 5 0.90 -20.17 -12.21
N ALA A 6 1.62 -19.16 -12.72
CA ALA A 6 2.73 -18.54 -11.99
C ALA A 6 2.23 -17.39 -11.09
N ALA A 7 2.92 -17.18 -9.98
CA ALA A 7 2.67 -16.02 -9.12
C ALA A 7 3.15 -14.74 -9.80
N VAL A 8 2.25 -13.78 -9.92
CA VAL A 8 2.58 -12.45 -10.46
C VAL A 8 3.25 -11.61 -9.36
N LYS A 9 4.32 -10.90 -9.71
CA LYS A 9 5.04 -10.04 -8.77
C LYS A 9 4.61 -8.58 -8.91
N ALA A 10 4.40 -7.92 -7.79
CA ALA A 10 3.95 -6.53 -7.77
C ALA A 10 4.96 -5.58 -8.45
N TYR A 11 6.25 -5.82 -8.29
CA TYR A 11 7.28 -4.98 -8.91
C TYR A 11 7.26 -5.04 -10.45
N GLU A 12 6.89 -6.17 -11.03
CA GLU A 12 6.70 -6.31 -12.48
C GLU A 12 5.47 -5.55 -12.96
N LEU A 13 4.39 -5.60 -12.17
CA LEU A 13 3.15 -4.91 -12.49
C LEU A 13 3.30 -3.38 -12.45
N ARG A 14 4.17 -2.85 -11.60
CA ARG A 14 4.39 -1.40 -11.47
C ARG A 14 4.99 -0.76 -12.72
N ASN A 15 5.64 -1.56 -13.57
CA ASN A 15 6.21 -1.07 -14.83
C ASN A 15 5.20 -1.03 -15.99
N LYS A 16 4.00 -1.54 -15.78
CA LYS A 16 2.95 -1.61 -16.81
C LYS A 16 2.05 -0.39 -16.77
N ASN A 17 1.52 -0.01 -17.94
CA ASN A 17 0.54 1.06 -18.04
C ASN A 17 -0.86 0.55 -17.61
N LYS A 18 -1.81 1.48 -17.47
CA LYS A 18 -3.17 1.15 -17.00
C LYS A 18 -3.89 0.16 -17.92
N ALA A 19 -3.76 0.33 -19.24
CA ALA A 19 -4.42 -0.55 -20.21
C ALA A 19 -3.90 -1.99 -20.10
N GLU A 20 -2.59 -2.17 -19.96
CA GLU A 20 -1.96 -3.47 -19.77
C GLU A 20 -2.36 -4.11 -18.44
N LEU A 21 -2.44 -3.32 -17.37
CA LEU A 21 -2.88 -3.81 -16.06
C LEU A 21 -4.34 -4.28 -16.09
N LEU A 22 -5.22 -3.55 -16.75
CA LEU A 22 -6.62 -3.92 -16.89
C LEU A 22 -6.79 -5.19 -17.73
N LYS A 23 -6.00 -5.32 -18.78
CA LYS A 23 -5.97 -6.54 -19.60
C LYS A 23 -5.50 -7.75 -18.78
N THR A 24 -4.41 -7.59 -18.04
CA THR A 24 -3.89 -8.64 -17.15
C THR A 24 -4.92 -9.03 -16.10
N LEU A 25 -5.62 -8.07 -15.52
CA LEU A 25 -6.68 -8.30 -14.56
C LEU A 25 -7.83 -9.12 -15.15
N ASP A 26 -8.25 -8.79 -16.36
CA ASP A 26 -9.32 -9.51 -17.04
C ASP A 26 -8.94 -10.95 -17.34
N GLU A 27 -7.71 -11.17 -17.84
CA GLU A 27 -7.16 -12.51 -18.06
C GLU A 27 -7.14 -13.34 -16.76
N GLN A 28 -6.71 -12.73 -15.64
CA GLN A 28 -6.68 -13.40 -14.34
C GLN A 28 -8.07 -13.73 -13.81
N LYS A 29 -9.05 -12.86 -14.03
CA LYS A 29 -10.45 -13.12 -13.67
C LYS A 29 -11.06 -14.26 -14.47
N GLN A 30 -10.78 -14.32 -15.76
CA GLN A 30 -11.22 -15.42 -16.63
C GLN A 30 -10.61 -16.75 -16.18
N GLU A 31 -9.34 -16.76 -15.84
CA GLU A 31 -8.65 -17.92 -15.33
C GLU A 31 -9.25 -18.41 -14.00
N LEU A 32 -9.54 -17.50 -13.08
CA LEU A 32 -10.22 -17.84 -11.83
C LEU A 32 -11.61 -18.43 -12.08
N ALA A 33 -12.37 -17.85 -12.99
CA ALA A 33 -13.69 -18.39 -13.37
C ALA A 33 -13.59 -19.81 -13.93
N SER A 34 -12.61 -20.06 -14.81
CA SER A 34 -12.32 -21.39 -15.34
C SER A 34 -11.97 -22.39 -14.24
N LEU A 35 -11.12 -22.01 -13.29
CA LEU A 35 -10.73 -22.86 -12.17
C LEU A 35 -11.91 -23.19 -11.25
N ARG A 36 -12.81 -22.25 -11.04
CA ARG A 36 -14.04 -22.47 -10.24
C ARG A 36 -14.99 -23.44 -10.91
N VAL A 37 -15.13 -23.37 -12.23
CA VAL A 37 -15.91 -24.33 -13.01
C VAL A 37 -15.31 -25.73 -12.89
N GLN A 38 -13.99 -25.84 -13.00
CA GLN A 38 -13.29 -27.11 -12.84
C GLN A 38 -13.44 -27.72 -11.44
N LYS A 39 -13.47 -26.86 -10.41
CA LYS A 39 -13.72 -27.29 -9.03
C LYS A 39 -15.09 -27.95 -8.88
N VAL A 40 -16.13 -27.35 -9.43
CA VAL A 40 -17.49 -27.87 -9.38
C VAL A 40 -17.62 -29.15 -10.18
N ALA A 41 -16.90 -29.25 -11.30
CA ALA A 41 -16.89 -30.44 -12.16
C ALA A 41 -16.04 -31.61 -11.62
N GLY A 42 -15.46 -31.50 -10.41
CA GLY A 42 -14.63 -32.52 -9.79
C GLY A 42 -13.19 -32.57 -10.31
N GLY A 43 -12.60 -31.41 -10.58
CA GLY A 43 -11.21 -31.26 -11.04
C GLY A 43 -10.16 -31.82 -10.07
N SER A 44 -8.95 -32.01 -10.58
CA SER A 44 -7.82 -32.54 -9.83
C SER A 44 -7.38 -31.63 -8.66
N ALA A 45 -6.72 -32.22 -7.66
CA ALA A 45 -6.20 -31.46 -6.51
C ALA A 45 -5.23 -30.35 -6.90
N SER A 46 -4.43 -30.53 -7.96
CA SER A 46 -3.52 -29.51 -8.47
C SER A 46 -4.24 -28.27 -8.99
N LYS A 47 -5.42 -28.44 -9.59
CA LYS A 47 -6.28 -27.34 -10.03
C LYS A 47 -6.86 -26.55 -8.86
N LEU A 48 -7.20 -27.24 -7.77
CA LEU A 48 -7.72 -26.60 -6.56
C LEU A 48 -6.68 -25.69 -5.89
N HIS A 49 -5.42 -26.04 -5.90
CA HIS A 49 -4.32 -25.20 -5.41
C HIS A 49 -4.18 -23.91 -6.21
N GLN A 50 -4.43 -23.96 -7.52
CA GLN A 50 -4.31 -22.80 -8.40
C GLN A 50 -5.38 -21.73 -8.14
N ILE A 51 -6.52 -22.08 -7.55
CA ILE A 51 -7.57 -21.12 -7.19
C ILE A 51 -7.05 -20.06 -6.21
N GLY A 52 -6.35 -20.47 -5.16
CA GLY A 52 -5.73 -19.56 -4.21
C GLY A 52 -4.72 -18.65 -4.88
N LEU A 53 -3.89 -19.19 -5.74
CA LEU A 53 -2.88 -18.43 -6.49
C LEU A 53 -3.52 -17.40 -7.44
N ALA A 54 -4.57 -17.80 -8.18
CA ALA A 54 -5.31 -16.90 -9.06
C ALA A 54 -5.94 -15.75 -8.28
N ARG A 55 -6.54 -16.02 -7.14
CA ARG A 55 -7.10 -14.99 -6.25
C ARG A 55 -6.04 -14.01 -5.77
N LYS A 56 -4.87 -14.50 -5.40
CA LYS A 56 -3.75 -13.64 -4.97
C LYS A 56 -3.19 -12.81 -6.13
N ASN A 57 -3.12 -13.36 -7.33
CA ASN A 57 -2.70 -12.62 -8.52
C ASN A 57 -3.67 -11.46 -8.82
N ILE A 58 -4.97 -11.72 -8.75
CA ILE A 58 -6.00 -10.67 -8.91
C ILE A 58 -5.85 -9.59 -7.84
N ALA A 59 -5.66 -9.98 -6.58
CA ALA A 59 -5.47 -9.04 -5.48
C ALA A 59 -4.25 -8.13 -5.69
N ARG A 60 -3.14 -8.70 -6.13
CA ARG A 60 -1.91 -7.92 -6.42
C ARG A 60 -2.12 -6.94 -7.56
N THR A 61 -2.76 -7.38 -8.65
CA THR A 61 -3.04 -6.52 -9.80
C THR A 61 -3.98 -5.37 -9.43
N LEU A 62 -5.05 -5.64 -8.69
CA LEU A 62 -5.97 -4.62 -8.18
C LEU A 62 -5.26 -3.64 -7.24
N THR A 63 -4.37 -4.14 -6.38
CA THR A 63 -3.58 -3.30 -5.48
C THR A 63 -2.70 -2.33 -6.26
N VAL A 64 -1.98 -2.80 -7.27
CA VAL A 64 -1.11 -1.95 -8.10
C VAL A 64 -1.93 -0.90 -8.86
N ILE A 65 -3.05 -1.30 -9.47
CA ILE A 65 -3.95 -0.37 -10.17
C ILE A 65 -4.43 0.73 -9.21
N ASN A 66 -4.91 0.35 -8.04
CA ASN A 66 -5.44 1.28 -7.06
C ASN A 66 -4.35 2.22 -6.51
N GLN A 67 -3.19 1.69 -6.16
CA GLN A 67 -2.06 2.50 -5.67
C GLN A 67 -1.60 3.51 -6.71
N THR A 68 -1.45 3.09 -7.97
CA THR A 68 -1.04 3.97 -9.06
C THR A 68 -2.07 5.07 -9.31
N GLN A 69 -3.34 4.73 -9.32
CA GLN A 69 -4.43 5.68 -9.53
C GLN A 69 -4.50 6.70 -8.39
N ARG A 70 -4.39 6.26 -7.14
CA ARG A 70 -4.41 7.15 -5.98
C ARG A 70 -3.19 8.07 -5.94
N GLU A 71 -2.02 7.57 -6.30
CA GLU A 71 -0.80 8.37 -6.40
C GLU A 71 -0.93 9.46 -7.47
N GLN A 72 -1.45 9.12 -8.64
CA GLN A 72 -1.72 10.09 -9.70
C GLN A 72 -2.71 11.16 -9.26
N LEU A 73 -3.77 10.78 -8.55
CA LEU A 73 -4.74 11.72 -7.99
C LEU A 73 -4.11 12.63 -6.93
N ARG A 74 -3.24 12.10 -6.08
CA ARG A 74 -2.51 12.92 -5.10
C ARG A 74 -1.63 13.96 -5.77
N LEU A 75 -0.92 13.59 -6.81
CA LEU A 75 -0.11 14.53 -7.60
C LEU A 75 -0.97 15.60 -8.26
N PHE A 76 -2.12 15.21 -8.82
CA PHE A 76 -3.05 16.14 -9.44
C PHE A 76 -3.60 17.17 -8.45
N TYR A 77 -3.93 16.74 -7.23
CA TYR A 77 -4.50 17.61 -6.20
C TYR A 77 -3.46 18.26 -5.28
N GLN A 78 -2.17 18.00 -5.47
CA GLN A 78 -1.10 18.48 -4.60
C GLN A 78 -1.09 20.01 -4.43
N LYS A 79 -1.38 20.75 -5.50
CA LYS A 79 -1.40 22.23 -5.49
C LYS A 79 -2.79 22.82 -5.31
N LYS A 80 -3.81 22.00 -5.15
CA LYS A 80 -5.18 22.47 -4.99
C LYS A 80 -5.53 22.67 -3.53
N LYS A 81 -6.40 23.64 -3.25
CA LYS A 81 -6.83 24.00 -1.90
C LYS A 81 -7.56 22.84 -1.20
N TYR A 82 -8.38 22.13 -1.93
CA TYR A 82 -9.17 21.03 -1.38
C TYR A 82 -8.76 19.70 -2.01
N ILE A 83 -8.41 18.75 -1.16
CA ILE A 83 -8.11 17.38 -1.54
C ILE A 83 -9.37 16.55 -1.34
N PRO A 84 -9.69 15.57 -2.23
CA PRO A 84 -10.81 14.67 -2.03
C PRO A 84 -10.76 13.99 -0.66
N LEU A 85 -11.93 13.77 -0.06
CA LEU A 85 -12.03 13.23 1.30
C LEU A 85 -11.40 11.85 1.44
N ASP A 86 -11.49 11.01 0.42
CA ASP A 86 -10.91 9.67 0.39
C ASP A 86 -9.38 9.65 0.31
N LEU A 87 -8.77 10.74 -0.18
CA LEU A 87 -7.31 10.89 -0.22
C LEU A 87 -6.73 11.50 1.06
N ARG A 88 -7.57 12.09 1.90
CA ARG A 88 -7.14 12.66 3.19
C ARG A 88 -6.85 11.54 4.20
N VAL A 89 -5.88 11.78 5.06
CA VAL A 89 -5.58 10.86 6.15
C VAL A 89 -6.76 10.84 7.13
N LYS A 90 -7.33 9.66 7.35
CA LYS A 90 -8.43 9.48 8.28
C LYS A 90 -7.87 9.19 9.66
N LYS A 91 -8.01 10.17 10.55
CA LYS A 91 -7.71 10.05 11.97
C LYS A 91 -8.95 10.46 12.75
N THR A 92 -8.93 10.29 14.06
CA THR A 92 -10.00 10.86 14.89
C THR A 92 -9.97 12.39 14.78
N ARG A 93 -11.09 13.04 15.05
CA ARG A 93 -11.20 14.50 15.05
C ARG A 93 -10.15 15.15 15.95
N ALA A 94 -9.92 14.60 17.14
CA ALA A 94 -8.91 15.07 18.08
C ALA A 94 -7.49 14.95 17.50
N MET A 95 -7.15 13.82 16.90
CA MET A 95 -5.83 13.60 16.31
C MET A 95 -5.55 14.51 15.13
N ARG A 96 -6.57 14.84 14.30
CA ARG A 96 -6.40 15.78 13.18
C ARG A 96 -6.12 17.20 13.63
N ARG A 97 -6.56 17.59 14.85
CA ARG A 97 -6.37 18.91 15.43
C ARG A 97 -5.13 19.00 16.30
N ALA A 98 -4.57 17.85 16.71
CA ALA A 98 -3.35 17.82 17.47
C ALA A 98 -2.15 18.27 16.63
N LEU A 99 -1.14 18.80 17.28
CA LEU A 99 0.13 19.15 16.64
C LEU A 99 0.79 17.91 16.05
N THR A 100 1.39 18.06 14.87
CA THR A 100 2.18 17.00 14.26
C THR A 100 3.44 16.72 15.10
N PRO A 101 4.07 15.53 14.99
CA PRO A 101 5.33 15.28 15.69
C PRO A 101 6.41 16.32 15.41
N PHE A 102 6.49 16.81 14.18
CA PHE A 102 7.41 17.90 13.82
C PHE A 102 7.09 19.19 14.56
N GLU A 103 5.83 19.61 14.59
CA GLU A 103 5.38 20.82 15.28
C GLU A 103 5.61 20.72 16.79
N ARG A 104 5.41 19.55 17.39
CA ARG A 104 5.70 19.31 18.81
C ARG A 104 7.19 19.34 19.13
N SER A 105 8.04 19.00 18.18
CA SER A 105 9.49 19.02 18.35
C SER A 105 10.10 20.42 18.21
N LEU A 106 9.33 21.38 17.67
CA LEU A 106 9.79 22.77 17.54
C LEU A 106 10.05 23.37 18.91
N LYS A 107 11.18 24.04 19.02
CA LYS A 107 11.63 24.67 20.26
C LYS A 107 11.88 26.17 20.02
N THR A 108 11.56 26.98 21.01
CA THR A 108 11.91 28.40 20.97
C THR A 108 13.41 28.56 21.08
N GLN A 109 13.94 29.69 20.63
CA GLN A 109 15.36 30.03 20.77
C GLN A 109 15.80 29.98 22.23
N LYS A 110 14.98 30.48 23.14
CA LYS A 110 15.22 30.45 24.59
C LYS A 110 15.35 29.04 25.13
N GLU A 111 14.43 28.16 24.74
CA GLU A 111 14.43 26.77 25.14
C GLU A 111 15.64 26.01 24.58
N GLN A 112 16.00 26.28 23.33
CA GLN A 112 17.17 25.70 22.69
C GLN A 112 18.48 26.08 23.42
N LYS A 113 18.60 27.34 23.81
CA LYS A 113 19.75 27.81 24.59
C LYS A 113 19.84 27.14 25.95
N LYS A 114 18.71 26.97 26.65
CA LYS A 114 18.67 26.25 27.93
C LYS A 114 19.10 24.78 27.78
N LEU A 115 18.61 24.10 26.78
CA LEU A 115 18.96 22.72 26.54
C LEU A 115 20.43 22.52 26.16
N ASN A 116 21.01 23.45 25.42
CA ASN A 116 22.43 23.42 25.08
C ASN A 116 23.32 23.70 26.29
N HIS A 117 22.88 24.60 27.19
CA HIS A 117 23.63 24.95 28.38
C HIS A 117 23.52 23.93 29.50
N PHE A 118 22.35 23.30 29.65
CA PHE A 118 22.08 22.25 30.64
C PHE A 118 21.69 20.93 29.95
N PRO A 119 22.63 20.28 29.25
CA PRO A 119 22.32 19.04 28.59
C PRO A 119 22.20 17.87 29.58
N LEU A 120 21.39 16.88 29.23
CA LEU A 120 21.37 15.60 29.94
C LEU A 120 22.69 14.86 29.69
N ARG A 121 23.46 14.65 30.76
CA ARG A 121 24.74 13.96 30.66
C ARG A 121 24.58 12.47 30.93
N LYS A 122 25.21 11.66 30.08
CA LYS A 122 25.31 10.23 30.32
C LYS A 122 26.55 9.96 31.16
N TYR A 123 26.38 9.43 32.34
CA TYR A 123 27.50 9.06 33.22
C TYR A 123 27.16 7.82 34.03
N ALA A 124 28.18 7.13 34.51
CA ALA A 124 28.04 6.03 35.45
C ALA A 124 28.92 6.30 36.66
N VAL A 125 28.39 6.00 37.84
CA VAL A 125 29.14 6.13 39.09
C VAL A 125 29.75 4.77 39.42
N LYS A 126 31.05 4.72 39.58
CA LYS A 126 31.75 3.52 40.05
C LYS A 126 31.66 3.42 41.57
N ALA A 127 31.41 2.19 42.04
CA ALA A 127 31.49 1.88 43.46
C ALA A 127 32.95 1.87 43.95
#